data_8d53e544604e6af04ff79e7c1169332e
#
_entry.id   8d53e544604e6af04ff79e7c1169332e
#
_cell.length_a   1.000
_cell.length_b   1.000
_cell.length_c   1.000
_cell.angle_alpha   90.00
_cell.angle_beta   90.00
_cell.angle_gamma   90.00
#
_symmetry.space_group_name_H-M   'P 1'
#
loop_
_entity.id
_entity.type
_entity.pdbx_description
1 polymer ?
#
loop_
_entity_poly.entity_id
_entity_poly.type
_entity_poly.pdbx_seq_one_letter_code
_entity_poly.pdbx_strand_id
1 'polypeptide(L)'
;TNLYQGFKLVKVTEEKIKIDEKNLVISARMPEIHYSNEEVERYINSYIRRNINDSINHERQESQLYKNNSKTNVNINYHIVFENKSLLNIVIYKEIRYKDNKFKQEKDSYVFDLNTGQRIFLNNLLKDNEDYEDVIYDYIIDYIKDNKLKVDKNKIKINKYTNYEIIDEGINIYFNPYKSSKEDLAYEF
;
A
#
# COMPACT_ATOMS: atom_id res chain seq x y z
N THR A 1 29.53 -4.97 -15.18
CA THR A 1 29.07 -6.37 -14.97
C THR A 1 28.57 -6.48 -13.55
N ASN A 2 27.27 -6.18 -13.33
CA ASN A 2 26.62 -6.29 -12.02
C ASN A 2 26.23 -7.75 -11.77
N LEU A 3 27.03 -8.44 -10.97
CA LEU A 3 26.72 -9.76 -10.41
C LEU A 3 26.16 -9.60 -8.97
N TYR A 4 25.02 -8.90 -8.83
CA TYR A 4 24.15 -9.05 -7.67
C TYR A 4 22.81 -9.61 -8.14
N GLN A 5 22.79 -10.86 -8.53
CA GLN A 5 21.59 -11.67 -8.39
C GLN A 5 21.44 -11.96 -6.89
N GLY A 6 20.81 -11.04 -6.19
CA GLY A 6 20.46 -11.23 -4.79
C GLY A 6 19.61 -12.50 -4.67
N PHE A 7 20.04 -13.42 -3.83
CA PHE A 7 19.22 -14.58 -3.45
C PHE A 7 17.90 -14.04 -2.91
N LYS A 8 16.79 -14.29 -3.62
CA LYS A 8 15.46 -14.03 -3.09
C LYS A 8 15.27 -14.92 -1.87
N LEU A 9 15.18 -14.32 -0.70
CA LEU A 9 14.96 -15.01 0.57
C LEU A 9 13.51 -15.48 0.69
N VAL A 10 12.62 -14.79 0.03
CA VAL A 10 11.19 -15.02 0.04
C VAL A 10 10.74 -15.49 -1.34
N LYS A 11 10.09 -16.67 -1.41
CA LYS A 11 9.37 -17.12 -2.60
C LYS A 11 7.92 -16.66 -2.51
N VAL A 12 7.34 -16.23 -3.61
CA VAL A 12 5.95 -15.75 -3.65
C VAL A 12 5.16 -16.56 -4.66
N THR A 13 4.02 -17.06 -4.22
CA THR A 13 2.93 -17.54 -5.07
C THR A 13 1.74 -16.59 -4.96
N GLU A 14 0.70 -16.80 -5.73
CA GLU A 14 -0.47 -15.93 -5.71
C GLU A 14 -1.78 -16.71 -5.81
N GLU A 15 -2.78 -16.26 -5.07
CA GLU A 15 -4.18 -16.64 -5.26
C GLU A 15 -4.88 -15.58 -6.11
N LYS A 16 -5.64 -16.03 -7.12
CA LYS A 16 -6.46 -15.15 -7.97
C LYS A 16 -7.91 -15.20 -7.52
N ILE A 17 -8.43 -14.06 -7.13
CA ILE A 17 -9.82 -13.89 -6.69
C ILE A 17 -10.57 -13.13 -7.77
N LYS A 18 -11.73 -13.68 -8.20
CA LYS A 18 -12.66 -13.02 -9.11
C LYS A 18 -14.05 -12.99 -8.48
N ILE A 19 -14.64 -11.81 -8.45
CA ILE A 19 -16.00 -11.57 -7.96
C ILE A 19 -16.73 -10.83 -9.07
N ASP A 20 -17.90 -11.33 -9.45
CA ASP A 20 -18.78 -10.67 -10.42
C ASP A 20 -20.20 -10.63 -9.82
N GLU A 21 -20.54 -9.49 -9.25
CA GLU A 21 -21.82 -9.19 -8.63
C GLU A 21 -22.56 -8.13 -9.47
N LYS A 22 -23.85 -7.89 -9.15
CA LYS A 22 -24.70 -6.98 -9.93
C LYS A 22 -24.06 -5.61 -10.18
N ASN A 23 -23.45 -5.02 -9.16
CA ASN A 23 -22.91 -3.65 -9.20
C ASN A 23 -21.38 -3.61 -9.05
N LEU A 24 -20.71 -4.77 -9.00
CA LEU A 24 -19.29 -4.84 -8.65
C LEU A 24 -18.60 -5.96 -9.39
N VAL A 25 -17.45 -5.66 -9.96
CA VAL A 25 -16.49 -6.66 -10.44
C VAL A 25 -15.18 -6.45 -9.70
N ILE A 26 -14.66 -7.49 -9.06
CA ILE A 26 -13.33 -7.45 -8.43
C ILE A 26 -12.44 -8.49 -9.10
N SER A 27 -11.23 -8.07 -9.46
CA SER A 27 -10.12 -8.93 -9.80
C SER A 27 -8.98 -8.66 -8.84
N ALA A 28 -8.62 -9.65 -8.03
CA ALA A 28 -7.57 -9.50 -7.04
C ALA A 28 -6.50 -10.59 -7.20
N ARG A 29 -5.24 -10.19 -7.04
CA ARG A 29 -4.07 -11.07 -6.89
C ARG A 29 -3.59 -10.91 -5.46
N MET A 30 -3.73 -11.97 -4.68
CA MET A 30 -3.30 -12.00 -3.29
C MET A 30 -1.98 -12.77 -3.19
N PRO A 31 -0.91 -12.14 -2.72
CA PRO A 31 0.38 -12.83 -2.55
C PRO A 31 0.30 -13.83 -1.40
N GLU A 32 0.99 -14.94 -1.59
CA GLU A 32 1.29 -15.91 -0.56
C GLU A 32 2.81 -16.05 -0.46
N ILE A 33 3.32 -15.66 0.68
CA ILE A 33 4.76 -15.63 0.99
C ILE A 33 5.18 -17.00 1.49
N HIS A 34 6.29 -17.53 0.96
CA HIS A 34 6.95 -18.74 1.44
C HIS A 34 8.33 -18.39 1.98
N TYR A 35 8.52 -18.67 3.25
CA TYR A 35 9.73 -18.33 3.97
C TYR A 35 10.20 -19.50 4.85
N SER A 36 11.49 -19.59 5.13
CA SER A 36 12.07 -20.68 5.90
C SER A 36 11.58 -20.82 7.33
N ASN A 37 11.10 -19.71 7.93
CA ASN A 37 10.47 -19.71 9.24
C ASN A 37 8.95 -19.74 9.07
N GLU A 38 8.32 -20.88 9.34
CA GLU A 38 6.89 -21.12 9.17
C GLU A 38 6.01 -20.21 10.04
N GLU A 39 6.47 -19.79 11.21
CA GLU A 39 5.72 -18.89 12.08
C GLU A 39 5.67 -17.46 11.48
N VAL A 40 6.80 -16.97 11.00
CA VAL A 40 6.92 -15.69 10.29
C VAL A 40 6.07 -15.71 9.01
N GLU A 41 6.19 -16.77 8.21
CA GLU A 41 5.39 -16.99 7.00
C GLU A 41 3.90 -16.91 7.30
N ARG A 42 3.43 -17.66 8.27
CA ARG A 42 2.01 -17.70 8.68
C ARG A 42 1.53 -16.33 9.15
N TYR A 43 2.32 -15.60 9.92
CA TYR A 43 1.96 -14.28 10.43
C TYR A 43 1.80 -13.28 9.28
N ILE A 44 2.77 -13.21 8.38
CA ILE A 44 2.75 -12.31 7.22
C ILE A 44 1.55 -12.61 6.32
N ASN A 45 1.37 -13.90 5.95
CA ASN A 45 0.27 -14.31 5.10
C ASN A 45 -1.10 -14.02 5.71
N SER A 46 -1.27 -14.28 7.00
CA SER A 46 -2.52 -13.98 7.72
C SER A 46 -2.82 -12.49 7.74
N TYR A 47 -1.79 -11.66 7.92
CA TYR A 47 -1.92 -10.20 7.91
C TYR A 47 -2.35 -9.68 6.54
N ILE A 48 -1.66 -10.09 5.47
CA ILE A 48 -1.97 -9.67 4.09
C ILE A 48 -3.36 -10.14 3.68
N ARG A 49 -3.68 -11.42 3.91
CA ARG A 49 -4.99 -12.01 3.57
C ARG A 49 -6.14 -11.26 4.23
N ARG A 50 -6.01 -10.93 5.52
CA ARG A 50 -7.02 -10.15 6.24
C ARG A 50 -7.22 -8.78 5.59
N ASN A 51 -6.15 -8.04 5.33
CA ASN A 51 -6.24 -6.68 4.77
C ASN A 51 -6.85 -6.67 3.35
N ILE A 52 -6.49 -7.64 2.50
CA ILE A 52 -7.10 -7.76 1.16
C ILE A 52 -8.58 -8.11 1.27
N ASN A 53 -8.95 -9.05 2.14
CA ASN A 53 -10.35 -9.42 2.36
C ASN A 53 -11.17 -8.27 2.93
N ASP A 54 -10.63 -7.50 3.87
CA ASP A 54 -11.27 -6.30 4.42
C ASP A 54 -11.49 -5.25 3.32
N SER A 55 -10.51 -5.06 2.44
CA SER A 55 -10.62 -4.19 1.28
C SER A 55 -11.72 -4.66 0.32
N ILE A 56 -11.80 -5.96 0.01
CA ILE A 56 -12.86 -6.55 -0.83
C ILE A 56 -14.24 -6.33 -0.20
N ASN A 57 -14.37 -6.57 1.10
CA ASN A 57 -15.62 -6.39 1.82
C ASN A 57 -16.06 -4.92 1.86
N HIS A 58 -15.11 -4.01 2.03
CA HIS A 58 -15.36 -2.57 1.97
C HIS A 58 -15.94 -2.17 0.60
N GLU A 59 -15.33 -2.59 -0.51
CA GLU A 59 -15.81 -2.28 -1.86
C GLU A 59 -17.20 -2.90 -2.15
N ARG A 60 -17.48 -4.07 -1.59
CA ARG A 60 -18.83 -4.65 -1.66
C ARG A 60 -19.87 -3.78 -0.96
N GLN A 61 -19.58 -3.29 0.24
CA GLN A 61 -20.47 -2.41 0.98
C GLN A 61 -20.68 -1.09 0.25
N GLU A 62 -19.60 -0.46 -0.22
CA GLU A 62 -19.67 0.77 -1.01
C GLU A 62 -20.50 0.60 -2.28
N SER A 63 -20.33 -0.51 -3.03
CA SER A 63 -21.06 -0.77 -4.27
C SER A 63 -22.58 -0.89 -4.06
N GLN A 64 -23.03 -1.28 -2.88
CA GLN A 64 -24.46 -1.38 -2.53
C GLN A 64 -25.10 -0.01 -2.30
N LEU A 65 -24.30 1.00 -1.93
CA LEU A 65 -24.77 2.37 -1.71
C LEU A 65 -25.05 3.12 -3.03
N TYR A 66 -24.43 2.68 -4.13
CA TYR A 66 -24.65 3.27 -5.45
C TYR A 66 -25.94 2.74 -6.07
N LYS A 67 -27.02 3.53 -6.03
CA LYS A 67 -28.37 3.19 -6.56
C LYS A 67 -28.45 3.03 -8.08
N ASN A 68 -27.37 3.28 -8.80
CA ASN A 68 -27.34 3.20 -10.26
C ASN A 68 -26.87 1.81 -10.73
N ASN A 69 -27.54 1.26 -11.76
CA ASN A 69 -27.26 -0.05 -12.38
C ASN A 69 -25.86 -0.13 -13.08
N SER A 70 -24.85 0.53 -12.53
CA SER A 70 -23.52 0.60 -13.10
C SER A 70 -22.53 -0.19 -12.26
N LYS A 71 -21.82 -1.12 -12.90
CA LYS A 71 -20.75 -1.88 -12.24
C LYS A 71 -19.55 -1.00 -11.97
N THR A 72 -19.05 -1.07 -10.73
CA THR A 72 -17.73 -0.59 -10.34
C THR A 72 -16.73 -1.71 -10.59
N ASN A 73 -15.60 -1.39 -11.20
CA ASN A 73 -14.50 -2.35 -11.40
C ASN A 73 -13.38 -2.05 -10.41
N VAL A 74 -12.96 -3.08 -9.68
CA VAL A 74 -11.88 -3.00 -8.70
C VAL A 74 -10.78 -3.97 -9.08
N ASN A 75 -9.57 -3.46 -9.18
CA ASN A 75 -8.36 -4.24 -9.43
C ASN A 75 -7.45 -4.16 -8.21
N ILE A 76 -7.09 -5.30 -7.64
CA ILE A 76 -6.15 -5.39 -6.54
C ILE A 76 -4.93 -6.18 -7.02
N ASN A 77 -3.76 -5.57 -6.89
CA ASN A 77 -2.47 -6.16 -7.23
C ASN A 77 -1.46 -5.89 -6.12
N TYR A 78 -0.31 -6.54 -6.20
CA TYR A 78 0.77 -6.31 -5.25
C TYR A 78 2.13 -6.23 -5.95
N HIS A 79 3.08 -5.60 -5.27
CA HIS A 79 4.49 -5.64 -5.62
C HIS A 79 5.34 -5.82 -4.35
N ILE A 80 6.41 -6.58 -4.46
CA ILE A 80 7.48 -6.55 -3.48
C ILE A 80 8.44 -5.44 -3.94
N VAL A 81 8.49 -4.37 -3.16
CA VAL A 81 9.28 -3.17 -3.51
C VAL A 81 10.64 -3.18 -2.84
N PHE A 82 10.78 -3.91 -1.74
CA PHE A 82 12.05 -4.09 -1.05
C PHE A 82 12.12 -5.44 -0.34
N GLU A 83 13.30 -6.05 -0.37
CA GLU A 83 13.61 -7.29 0.34
C GLU A 83 15.09 -7.33 0.71
N ASN A 84 15.37 -7.64 1.96
CA ASN A 84 16.71 -7.99 2.44
C ASN A 84 16.62 -9.07 3.52
N LYS A 85 17.72 -9.40 4.21
CA LYS A 85 17.77 -10.47 5.23
C LYS A 85 16.84 -10.22 6.43
N SER A 86 16.45 -8.98 6.69
CA SER A 86 15.69 -8.58 7.88
C SER A 86 14.33 -8.00 7.58
N LEU A 87 14.11 -7.48 6.37
CA LEU A 87 12.93 -6.72 6.00
C LEU A 87 12.31 -7.20 4.69
N LEU A 88 10.99 -7.19 4.66
CA LEU A 88 10.18 -7.40 3.46
C LEU A 88 9.18 -6.25 3.35
N ASN A 89 9.17 -5.53 2.24
CA ASN A 89 8.19 -4.50 1.96
C ASN A 89 7.29 -4.90 0.79
N ILE A 90 6.01 -5.08 1.08
CA ILE A 90 4.96 -5.41 0.11
C ILE A 90 4.02 -4.23 -0.01
N VAL A 91 3.73 -3.82 -1.23
CA VAL A 91 2.74 -2.79 -1.53
C VAL A 91 1.56 -3.41 -2.23
N ILE A 92 0.37 -3.17 -1.70
CA ILE A 92 -0.91 -3.56 -2.29
C ILE A 92 -1.47 -2.35 -3.03
N TYR A 93 -1.73 -2.51 -4.31
CA TYR A 93 -2.32 -1.50 -5.18
C TYR A 93 -3.79 -1.82 -5.41
N LYS A 94 -4.66 -0.83 -5.22
CA LYS A 94 -6.08 -0.93 -5.51
C LYS A 94 -6.47 0.16 -6.50
N GLU A 95 -6.97 -0.24 -7.65
CA GLU A 95 -7.57 0.67 -8.62
C GLU A 95 -9.08 0.45 -8.67
N ILE A 96 -9.83 1.52 -8.52
CA ILE A 96 -11.28 1.54 -8.59
C ILE A 96 -11.68 2.39 -9.80
N ARG A 97 -12.43 1.79 -10.72
CA ARG A 97 -12.98 2.45 -11.90
C ARG A 97 -14.49 2.49 -11.84
N TYR A 98 -15.01 3.68 -11.89
CA TYR A 98 -16.45 3.96 -11.92
C TYR A 98 -16.96 4.04 -13.37
N LYS A 99 -18.26 3.89 -13.58
CA LYS A 99 -18.88 3.89 -14.91
C LYS A 99 -18.65 5.19 -15.69
N ASP A 100 -18.54 6.31 -15.03
CA ASP A 100 -18.34 7.63 -15.62
C ASP A 100 -16.86 7.94 -15.99
N ASN A 101 -16.07 6.89 -16.15
CA ASN A 101 -14.62 6.94 -16.39
C ASN A 101 -13.81 7.60 -15.27
N LYS A 102 -14.42 7.90 -14.14
CA LYS A 102 -13.68 8.31 -12.96
C LYS A 102 -12.93 7.12 -12.39
N PHE A 103 -11.77 7.39 -11.85
CA PHE A 103 -10.97 6.38 -11.18
C PHE A 103 -10.36 6.92 -9.90
N LYS A 104 -9.96 6.00 -9.05
CA LYS A 104 -9.23 6.23 -7.82
C LYS A 104 -8.20 5.13 -7.67
N GLN A 105 -6.99 5.49 -7.33
CA GLN A 105 -5.92 4.55 -7.03
C GLN A 105 -5.48 4.75 -5.58
N GLU A 106 -5.41 3.66 -4.87
CA GLU A 106 -4.90 3.56 -3.51
C GLU A 106 -3.74 2.58 -3.48
N LYS A 107 -2.79 2.82 -2.62
CA LYS A 107 -1.73 1.86 -2.32
C LYS A 107 -1.51 1.82 -0.81
N ASP A 108 -1.35 0.61 -0.28
CA ASP A 108 -1.05 0.38 1.11
C ASP A 108 0.23 -0.41 1.23
N SER A 109 1.19 0.13 1.98
CA SER A 109 2.48 -0.50 2.18
C SER A 109 2.55 -1.22 3.50
N TYR A 110 3.14 -2.40 3.45
CA TYR A 110 3.35 -3.26 4.60
C TYR A 110 4.81 -3.65 4.67
N VAL A 111 5.51 -3.15 5.67
CA VAL A 111 6.88 -3.53 5.97
C VAL A 111 6.85 -4.55 7.12
N PHE A 112 7.50 -5.69 6.90
CA PHE A 112 7.59 -6.77 7.88
C PHE A 112 9.03 -7.03 8.29
N ASP A 113 9.23 -7.28 9.58
CA ASP A 113 10.47 -7.85 10.10
C ASP A 113 10.50 -9.35 9.83
N LEU A 114 11.45 -9.81 9.03
CA LEU A 114 11.60 -11.23 8.68
C LEU A 114 12.12 -12.11 9.83
N ASN A 115 12.56 -11.52 10.95
CA ASN A 115 12.92 -12.28 12.14
C ASN A 115 11.71 -12.62 12.99
N THR A 116 10.68 -11.77 12.99
CA THR A 116 9.50 -11.90 13.88
C THR A 116 8.19 -12.03 13.13
N GLY A 117 8.13 -11.68 11.85
CA GLY A 117 6.92 -11.58 11.06
C GLY A 117 6.07 -10.32 11.37
N GLN A 118 6.46 -9.53 12.35
CA GLN A 118 5.67 -8.37 12.77
C GLN A 118 5.75 -7.23 11.76
N ARG A 119 4.65 -6.51 11.60
CA ARG A 119 4.61 -5.28 10.82
C ARG A 119 5.39 -4.17 11.51
N ILE A 120 6.21 -3.48 10.74
CA ILE A 120 6.95 -2.29 11.17
C ILE A 120 6.16 -1.05 10.73
N PHE A 121 5.64 -0.31 11.70
CA PHE A 121 4.99 0.97 11.47
C PHE A 121 6.03 2.10 11.40
N LEU A 122 5.63 3.27 10.87
CA LEU A 122 6.54 4.40 10.68
C LEU A 122 7.24 4.82 11.98
N ASN A 123 6.52 4.86 13.10
CA ASN A 123 7.10 5.16 14.41
C ASN A 123 8.11 4.10 14.88
N ASN A 124 7.95 2.83 14.50
CA ASN A 124 8.92 1.79 14.84
C ASN A 124 10.21 1.92 14.02
N LEU A 125 10.09 2.39 12.77
CA LEU A 125 11.24 2.65 11.92
C LEU A 125 12.06 3.85 12.44
N LEU A 126 11.39 4.86 12.97
CA LEU A 126 11.96 6.14 13.41
C LEU A 126 11.97 6.29 14.95
N LYS A 127 11.97 5.17 15.68
CA LYS A 127 11.82 5.10 17.14
C LYS A 127 12.80 5.96 17.96
N ASP A 128 13.95 6.31 17.37
CA ASP A 128 14.96 7.13 18.02
C ASP A 128 14.72 8.64 17.81
N ASN A 129 13.65 9.01 17.10
CA ASN A 129 13.25 10.39 16.87
C ASN A 129 11.84 10.63 17.41
N GLU A 130 11.73 11.24 18.60
CA GLU A 130 10.45 11.51 19.27
C GLU A 130 9.59 12.49 18.46
N ASP A 131 10.22 13.42 17.71
CA ASP A 131 9.56 14.46 16.92
C ASP A 131 9.40 14.09 15.43
N TYR A 132 9.44 12.79 15.10
CA TYR A 132 9.43 12.33 13.69
C TYR A 132 8.23 12.87 12.89
N GLU A 133 7.07 13.04 13.52
CA GLU A 133 5.85 13.52 12.86
C GLU A 133 6.05 14.96 12.36
N ASP A 134 6.60 15.83 13.21
CA ASP A 134 6.86 17.23 12.86
C ASP A 134 7.99 17.34 11.83
N VAL A 135 9.06 16.58 12.00
CA VAL A 135 10.20 16.57 11.07
C VAL A 135 9.77 16.16 9.66
N ILE A 136 8.97 15.08 9.54
CA ILE A 136 8.45 14.61 8.25
C ILE A 136 7.46 15.63 7.68
N TYR A 137 6.57 16.18 8.51
CA TYR A 137 5.62 17.18 8.05
C TYR A 137 6.31 18.40 7.47
N ASP A 138 7.28 18.96 8.18
CA ASP A 138 8.05 20.12 7.72
C ASP A 138 8.80 19.83 6.42
N TYR A 139 9.43 18.65 6.30
CA TYR A 139 10.08 18.23 5.06
C TYR A 139 9.10 18.19 3.88
N ILE A 140 7.92 17.60 4.07
CA ILE A 140 6.89 17.53 3.02
C ILE A 140 6.39 18.92 2.63
N ILE A 141 6.16 19.80 3.61
CA ILE A 141 5.70 21.18 3.34
C ILE A 141 6.75 21.97 2.55
N ASP A 142 8.03 21.83 2.89
CA ASP A 142 9.11 22.47 2.13
C ASP A 142 9.23 21.88 0.72
N TYR A 143 9.15 20.56 0.57
CA TYR A 143 9.13 19.90 -0.73
C TYR A 143 7.99 20.40 -1.63
N ILE A 144 6.77 20.50 -1.10
CA ILE A 144 5.59 21.04 -1.80
C ILE A 144 5.85 22.47 -2.27
N LYS A 145 6.41 23.30 -1.41
CA LYS A 145 6.70 24.70 -1.68
C LYS A 145 7.77 24.86 -2.77
N ASP A 146 8.89 24.13 -2.63
CA ASP A 146 10.02 24.22 -3.55
C ASP A 146 9.68 23.72 -4.94
N ASN A 147 8.85 22.66 -5.02
CA ASN A 147 8.37 22.09 -6.29
C ASN A 147 7.06 22.74 -6.80
N LYS A 148 6.54 23.76 -6.08
CA LYS A 148 5.29 24.48 -6.44
C LYS A 148 4.09 23.56 -6.65
N LEU A 149 4.00 22.49 -5.85
CA LEU A 149 2.94 21.51 -5.95
C LEU A 149 1.61 22.07 -5.41
N LYS A 150 0.52 21.74 -6.08
CA LYS A 150 -0.84 22.09 -5.63
C LYS A 150 -1.39 20.95 -4.78
N VAL A 151 -1.10 20.96 -3.50
CA VAL A 151 -1.53 19.93 -2.55
C VAL A 151 -2.38 20.57 -1.45
N ASP A 152 -3.48 19.93 -1.08
CA ASP A 152 -4.25 20.30 0.09
C ASP A 152 -3.50 19.86 1.36
N LYS A 153 -2.83 20.80 2.00
CA LYS A 153 -2.03 20.55 3.20
C LYS A 153 -2.82 19.96 4.37
N ASN A 154 -4.14 20.17 4.41
CA ASN A 154 -5.00 19.60 5.45
C ASN A 154 -5.14 18.07 5.33
N LYS A 155 -4.81 17.51 4.16
CA LYS A 155 -4.78 16.06 3.93
C LYS A 155 -3.49 15.40 4.40
N ILE A 156 -2.44 16.18 4.67
CA ILE A 156 -1.15 15.69 5.14
C ILE A 156 -1.23 15.53 6.66
N LYS A 157 -1.36 14.28 7.10
CA LYS A 157 -1.39 13.93 8.53
C LYS A 157 -0.41 12.80 8.77
N ILE A 158 0.68 13.13 9.43
CA ILE A 158 1.70 12.13 9.81
C ILE A 158 1.29 11.47 11.11
N ASN A 159 1.37 10.16 11.14
CA ASN A 159 1.20 9.35 12.35
C ASN A 159 1.82 7.96 12.12
N LYS A 160 1.78 7.09 13.12
CA LYS A 160 2.35 5.74 13.01
C LYS A 160 1.79 4.89 11.87
N TYR A 161 0.58 5.16 11.38
CA TYR A 161 -0.06 4.42 10.29
C TYR A 161 0.19 5.06 8.92
N THR A 162 0.94 6.17 8.84
CA THR A 162 1.30 6.79 7.57
C THR A 162 1.99 5.77 6.68
N ASN A 163 1.52 5.66 5.44
CA ASN A 163 2.08 4.73 4.47
C ASN A 163 3.47 5.18 4.02
N TYR A 164 4.39 4.25 3.97
CA TYR A 164 5.73 4.48 3.46
C TYR A 164 6.25 3.24 2.71
N GLU A 165 7.11 3.45 1.74
CA GLU A 165 7.86 2.42 1.02
C GLU A 165 9.35 2.58 1.31
N ILE A 166 10.04 1.46 1.47
CA ILE A 166 11.50 1.46 1.56
C ILE A 166 12.07 1.57 0.15
N ILE A 167 12.99 2.52 -0.03
CA ILE A 167 13.77 2.73 -1.25
C ILE A 167 15.26 2.65 -0.94
N ASP A 168 16.11 2.64 -1.96
CA ASP A 168 17.57 2.48 -1.78
C ASP A 168 18.19 3.56 -0.88
N GLU A 169 17.67 4.80 -0.93
CA GLU A 169 18.24 5.95 -0.23
C GLU A 169 17.39 6.45 0.95
N GLY A 170 16.32 5.71 1.33
CA GLY A 170 15.45 6.12 2.43
C GLY A 170 14.04 5.54 2.37
N ILE A 171 13.05 6.40 2.51
CA ILE A 171 11.64 6.03 2.40
C ILE A 171 10.87 7.03 1.55
N ASN A 172 9.90 6.54 0.79
CA ASN A 172 8.86 7.36 0.18
C ASN A 172 7.63 7.36 1.07
N ILE A 173 7.07 8.54 1.34
CA ILE A 173 5.81 8.70 2.08
C ILE A 173 4.71 9.09 1.11
N TYR A 174 3.52 8.52 1.28
CA TYR A 174 2.39 8.83 0.42
C TYR A 174 1.05 8.77 1.16
N PHE A 175 0.06 9.41 0.56
CA PHE A 175 -1.29 9.54 1.12
C PHE A 175 -2.33 9.05 0.11
N ASN A 176 -3.34 8.33 0.58
CA ASN A 176 -4.43 7.83 -0.26
C ASN A 176 -5.60 8.83 -0.34
N PRO A 177 -6.27 8.95 -1.50
CA PRO A 177 -5.88 8.31 -2.75
C PRO A 177 -4.60 8.92 -3.30
N TYR A 178 -3.61 8.10 -3.67
CA TYR A 178 -2.37 8.65 -4.20
C TYR A 178 -2.52 9.13 -5.66
N LYS A 179 -3.59 8.69 -6.36
CA LYS A 179 -3.96 9.15 -7.69
C LYS A 179 -5.47 9.06 -7.91
N SER A 180 -6.07 10.08 -8.55
CA SER A 180 -7.51 10.14 -8.78
C SER A 180 -7.83 11.00 -9.98
N SER A 181 -8.94 10.72 -10.68
CA SER A 181 -9.48 11.58 -11.75
C SER A 181 -10.02 12.92 -11.25
N LYS A 182 -10.21 13.09 -9.95
CA LYS A 182 -10.64 14.35 -9.34
C LYS A 182 -9.49 15.25 -8.93
N GLU A 183 -8.28 14.71 -8.86
CA GLU A 183 -7.08 15.40 -8.38
C GLU A 183 -5.94 15.06 -9.33
N ASP A 184 -5.34 16.08 -9.93
CA ASP A 184 -4.25 15.92 -10.89
C ASP A 184 -2.91 15.55 -10.23
N LEU A 185 -2.89 15.38 -8.89
CA LEU A 185 -1.67 15.21 -8.12
C LEU A 185 -1.66 13.90 -7.35
N ALA A 186 -0.59 13.15 -7.51
CA ALA A 186 -0.23 12.09 -6.60
C ALA A 186 0.32 12.71 -5.30
N TYR A 187 -0.18 12.24 -4.16
CA TYR A 187 0.32 12.61 -2.84
C TYR A 187 1.45 11.64 -2.43
N GLU A 188 2.60 11.78 -3.07
CA GLU A 188 3.79 10.95 -2.86
C GLU A 188 5.02 11.84 -2.65
N PHE A 189 5.80 11.60 -1.59
CA PHE A 189 6.92 12.41 -1.12
C PHE A 189 8.10 11.54 -0.68
#